data_376355e3bf4ad587b15de2c6be8c766f
#
_entry.id   376355e3bf4ad587b15de2c6be8c766f
#
_cell.length_a   1.000
_cell.length_b   1.000
_cell.length_c   1.000
_cell.angle_alpha   90.00
_cell.angle_beta   90.00
_cell.angle_gamma   90.00
#
_symmetry.space_group_name_H-M   'P 1'
#
loop_
_entity.id
_entity.type
_entity.pdbx_description
1 polymer ?
#
loop_
_entity_poly.entity_id
_entity_poly.type
_entity_poly.pdbx_seq_one_letter_code
_entity_poly.pdbx_strand_id
1 'polypeptide(L)'
;MSDATKAWDNLNTAVVVSDPDFNVIYVNQRAYEMFELLEIPGLRVGMNMAECHKPQTVEKLKGIYKAFAEKKIKLHYYTADGPEGTLTIVAMPFYDGDALGGVVELVVEGGLA
;
A
#
# COMPACT_ATOMS: atom_id res chain seq x y z
N MET A 1 -10.38 20.34 -7.76
CA MET A 1 -9.37 19.39 -7.31
C MET A 1 -8.07 20.12 -7.04
N SER A 2 -7.40 19.83 -5.93
CA SER A 2 -6.15 20.49 -5.58
C SER A 2 -4.99 19.96 -6.42
N ASP A 3 -3.93 20.77 -6.57
CA ASP A 3 -2.72 20.36 -7.27
C ASP A 3 -2.05 19.16 -6.58
N ALA A 4 -2.21 19.05 -5.25
CA ALA A 4 -1.69 17.92 -4.48
C ALA A 4 -2.33 16.59 -4.90
N THR A 5 -3.65 16.60 -5.15
CA THR A 5 -4.34 15.39 -5.61
C THR A 5 -3.81 14.96 -6.98
N LYS A 6 -3.59 15.92 -7.89
CA LYS A 6 -3.02 15.62 -9.21
C LYS A 6 -1.62 15.04 -9.08
N ALA A 7 -0.82 15.55 -8.12
CA ALA A 7 0.53 15.03 -7.89
C ALA A 7 0.51 13.57 -7.49
N TRP A 8 -0.38 13.18 -6.57
CA TRP A 8 -0.53 11.79 -6.15
C TRP A 8 -1.07 10.91 -7.26
N ASP A 9 -2.11 11.38 -7.98
CA ASP A 9 -2.72 10.63 -9.07
C ASP A 9 -1.73 10.30 -10.18
N ASN A 10 -0.79 11.19 -10.42
CA ASN A 10 0.19 11.07 -11.53
C ASN A 10 1.60 10.77 -11.07
N LEU A 11 1.80 10.48 -9.79
CA LEU A 11 3.11 10.12 -9.26
C LEU A 11 3.61 8.86 -9.98
N ASN A 12 4.88 8.88 -10.39
CA ASN A 12 5.47 7.74 -11.09
C ASN A 12 5.92 6.63 -10.11
N THR A 13 5.09 6.36 -9.15
CA THR A 13 5.26 5.28 -8.17
C THR A 13 3.87 4.82 -7.79
N ALA A 14 3.67 3.53 -7.67
CA ALA A 14 2.37 2.98 -7.28
C ALA A 14 2.03 3.39 -5.84
N VAL A 15 0.85 3.95 -5.65
CA VAL A 15 0.33 4.36 -4.34
C VAL A 15 -1.01 3.69 -4.12
N VAL A 16 -1.12 2.94 -3.03
CA VAL A 16 -2.37 2.31 -2.59
C VAL A 16 -2.58 2.70 -1.13
N VAL A 17 -3.75 3.21 -0.81
CA VAL A 17 -4.09 3.61 0.56
C VAL A 17 -5.24 2.76 1.05
N SER A 18 -5.11 2.24 2.27
CA SER A 18 -6.17 1.48 2.91
C SER A 18 -6.59 2.14 4.22
N ASP A 19 -7.83 1.86 4.66
CA ASP A 19 -8.27 2.19 6.01
C ASP A 19 -7.75 1.12 7.00
N PRO A 20 -7.99 1.26 8.32
CA PRO A 20 -7.48 0.28 9.29
C PRO A 20 -8.08 -1.13 9.14
N ASP A 21 -9.19 -1.27 8.45
CA ASP A 21 -9.87 -2.55 8.22
C ASP A 21 -9.51 -3.19 6.88
N PHE A 22 -8.45 -2.71 6.24
CA PHE A 22 -7.92 -3.22 4.97
C PHE A 22 -8.77 -2.85 3.74
N ASN A 23 -9.74 -1.98 3.87
CA ASN A 23 -10.49 -1.50 2.70
C ASN A 23 -9.63 -0.50 1.93
N VAL A 24 -9.50 -0.69 0.63
CA VAL A 24 -8.74 0.22 -0.22
C VAL A 24 -9.58 1.48 -0.45
N ILE A 25 -9.01 2.64 -0.11
CA ILE A 25 -9.69 3.93 -0.21
C ILE A 25 -9.10 4.84 -1.28
N TYR A 26 -7.90 4.52 -1.77
CA TYR A 26 -7.26 5.29 -2.84
C TYR A 26 -6.27 4.42 -3.62
N VAL A 27 -6.25 4.60 -4.95
CA VAL A 27 -5.32 3.93 -5.86
C VAL A 27 -4.94 4.96 -6.93
N ASN A 28 -3.64 5.14 -7.18
CA ASN A 28 -3.24 6.03 -8.26
C ASN A 28 -3.05 5.29 -9.58
N GLN A 29 -2.80 6.03 -10.66
CA GLN A 29 -2.68 5.48 -12.01
C GLN A 29 -1.55 4.45 -12.09
N ARG A 30 -0.38 4.76 -11.52
CA ARG A 30 0.76 3.84 -11.58
C ARG A 30 0.50 2.53 -10.84
N ALA A 31 -0.31 2.57 -9.77
CA ALA A 31 -0.68 1.36 -9.05
C ALA A 31 -1.52 0.42 -9.93
N TYR A 32 -2.46 0.96 -10.69
CA TYR A 32 -3.23 0.15 -11.63
C TYR A 32 -2.33 -0.50 -12.67
N GLU A 33 -1.41 0.27 -13.25
CA GLU A 33 -0.45 -0.24 -14.24
C GLU A 33 0.45 -1.32 -13.65
N MET A 34 0.98 -1.07 -12.46
CA MET A 34 1.89 -2.01 -11.78
C MET A 34 1.20 -3.33 -11.47
N PHE A 35 -0.02 -3.28 -10.95
CA PHE A 35 -0.75 -4.51 -10.59
C PHE A 35 -1.14 -5.30 -11.83
N GLU A 36 -1.41 -4.62 -12.94
CA GLU A 36 -1.64 -5.29 -14.22
C GLU A 36 -0.38 -6.01 -14.69
N LEU A 37 0.79 -5.35 -14.60
CA LEU A 37 2.07 -5.96 -14.93
C LEU A 37 2.40 -7.17 -14.05
N LEU A 38 2.02 -7.11 -12.78
CA LEU A 38 2.24 -8.21 -11.83
C LEU A 38 1.18 -9.31 -11.95
N GLU A 39 0.21 -9.14 -12.84
CA GLU A 39 -0.89 -10.09 -13.04
C GLU A 39 -1.71 -10.31 -11.75
N ILE A 40 -1.89 -9.25 -10.97
CA ILE A 40 -2.73 -9.25 -9.78
C ILE A 40 -4.03 -8.53 -10.12
N PRO A 41 -5.11 -9.28 -10.40
CA PRO A 41 -6.37 -8.68 -10.82
C PRO A 41 -7.16 -8.11 -9.65
N GLY A 42 -8.10 -7.24 -9.96
CA GLY A 42 -9.12 -6.80 -9.00
C GLY A 42 -8.75 -5.61 -8.15
N LEU A 43 -7.58 -4.99 -8.36
CA LEU A 43 -7.24 -3.78 -7.61
C LEU A 43 -8.23 -2.67 -7.95
N ARG A 44 -8.91 -2.17 -6.93
CA ARG A 44 -9.87 -1.06 -7.06
C ARG A 44 -10.17 -0.46 -5.70
N VAL A 45 -10.61 0.79 -5.71
CA VAL A 45 -11.15 1.40 -4.50
C VAL A 45 -12.39 0.61 -4.05
N GLY A 46 -12.47 0.34 -2.77
CA GLY A 46 -13.57 -0.44 -2.18
C GLY A 46 -13.28 -1.93 -1.98
N MET A 47 -12.22 -2.45 -2.61
CA MET A 47 -11.84 -3.84 -2.34
C MET A 47 -11.26 -3.97 -0.94
N ASN A 48 -11.36 -5.16 -0.36
CA ASN A 48 -10.75 -5.46 0.93
C ASN A 48 -9.53 -6.35 0.70
N MET A 49 -8.37 -5.90 1.18
CA MET A 49 -7.11 -6.61 0.95
C MET A 49 -7.07 -7.98 1.62
N ALA A 50 -7.85 -8.18 2.69
CA ALA A 50 -7.91 -9.49 3.36
C ALA A 50 -8.56 -10.55 2.48
N GLU A 51 -9.38 -10.16 1.51
CA GLU A 51 -10.03 -11.09 0.59
C GLU A 51 -9.11 -11.55 -0.54
N CYS A 52 -8.03 -10.82 -0.79
CA CYS A 52 -7.12 -11.07 -1.92
C CYS A 52 -5.83 -11.78 -1.52
N HIS A 53 -5.59 -11.95 -0.23
CA HIS A 53 -4.35 -12.51 0.29
C HIS A 53 -4.60 -13.87 0.94
N LYS A 54 -3.54 -14.68 1.01
CA LYS A 54 -3.59 -15.96 1.72
C LYS A 54 -3.76 -15.72 3.21
N PRO A 55 -4.38 -16.63 3.96
CA PRO A 55 -4.61 -16.46 5.40
C PRO A 55 -3.36 -16.09 6.20
N GLN A 56 -2.22 -16.70 5.91
CA GLN A 56 -0.98 -16.39 6.61
C GLN A 56 -0.48 -14.96 6.30
N THR A 57 -0.72 -14.48 5.10
CA THR A 57 -0.38 -13.11 4.72
C THR A 57 -1.29 -12.12 5.44
N VAL A 58 -2.58 -12.44 5.56
CA VAL A 58 -3.55 -11.62 6.30
C VAL A 58 -3.15 -11.50 7.77
N GLU A 59 -2.73 -12.60 8.39
CA GLU A 59 -2.27 -12.56 9.79
C GLU A 59 -1.05 -11.67 9.96
N LYS A 60 -0.12 -11.71 9.00
CA LYS A 60 1.05 -10.84 9.00
C LYS A 60 0.65 -9.38 8.87
N LEU A 61 -0.29 -9.06 7.97
CA LEU A 61 -0.80 -7.70 7.79
C LEU A 61 -1.49 -7.20 9.06
N LYS A 62 -2.28 -8.02 9.71
CA LYS A 62 -2.94 -7.66 10.97
C LYS A 62 -1.91 -7.28 12.04
N GLY A 63 -0.81 -8.02 12.13
CA GLY A 63 0.27 -7.72 13.06
C GLY A 63 0.94 -6.39 12.76
N ILE A 64 1.19 -6.11 11.49
CA ILE A 64 1.80 -4.85 11.04
C ILE A 64 0.87 -3.66 11.35
N TYR A 65 -0.41 -3.77 11.00
CA TYR A 65 -1.39 -2.72 11.25
C TYR A 65 -1.57 -2.47 12.76
N LYS A 66 -1.57 -3.54 13.56
CA LYS A 66 -1.61 -3.42 15.02
C LYS A 66 -0.39 -2.67 15.54
N ALA A 67 0.80 -2.99 15.04
CA ALA A 67 2.02 -2.30 15.44
C ALA A 67 1.98 -0.81 15.06
N PHE A 68 1.39 -0.47 13.92
CA PHE A 68 1.17 0.93 13.53
C PHE A 68 0.17 1.61 14.48
N ALA A 69 -0.93 0.94 14.79
CA ALA A 69 -1.95 1.49 15.69
C ALA A 69 -1.38 1.76 17.09
N GLU A 70 -0.49 0.90 17.56
CA GLU A 70 0.18 1.03 18.84
C GLU A 70 1.42 1.92 18.79
N LYS A 71 1.73 2.46 17.61
CA LYS A 71 2.88 3.35 17.37
C LYS A 71 4.23 2.71 17.72
N LYS A 72 4.31 1.39 17.57
CA LYS A 72 5.54 0.63 17.84
C LYS A 72 6.54 0.68 16.70
N ILE A 73 6.07 0.86 15.46
CA ILE A 73 6.90 0.99 14.28
C ILE A 73 6.44 2.18 13.46
N LYS A 74 7.35 2.79 12.71
CA LYS A 74 7.06 3.96 11.88
C LYS A 74 6.84 3.60 10.42
N LEU A 75 7.41 2.47 9.99
CA LEU A 75 7.25 1.98 8.63
C LEU A 75 7.54 0.49 8.60
N HIS A 76 7.07 -0.15 7.55
CA HIS A 76 7.41 -1.54 7.24
C HIS A 76 7.80 -1.59 5.77
N TYR A 77 8.90 -2.29 5.45
CA TYR A 77 9.30 -2.41 4.06
C TYR A 77 9.90 -3.79 3.78
N TYR A 78 9.83 -4.17 2.53
CA TYR A 78 10.49 -5.39 2.04
C TYR A 78 10.71 -5.24 0.54
N THR A 79 11.55 -6.12 -0.02
CA THR A 79 11.82 -6.13 -1.45
C THR A 79 11.23 -7.40 -2.07
N ALA A 80 10.90 -7.31 -3.34
CA ALA A 80 10.39 -8.42 -4.13
C ALA A 80 10.92 -8.30 -5.55
N ASP A 81 10.95 -9.42 -6.26
CA ASP A 81 11.34 -9.42 -7.67
C ASP A 81 10.11 -9.10 -8.53
N GLY A 82 10.26 -8.10 -9.39
CA GLY A 82 9.25 -7.74 -10.37
C GLY A 82 9.67 -8.13 -11.79
N PRO A 83 8.77 -7.95 -12.77
CA PRO A 83 9.06 -8.29 -14.17
C PRO A 83 10.25 -7.51 -14.75
N GLU A 84 10.49 -6.31 -14.25
CA GLU A 84 11.51 -5.40 -14.75
C GLU A 84 12.61 -5.12 -13.72
N GLY A 85 12.73 -5.95 -12.69
CA GLY A 85 13.75 -5.82 -11.66
C GLY A 85 13.18 -5.79 -10.25
N THR A 86 13.98 -5.32 -9.31
CA THR A 86 13.60 -5.28 -7.89
C THR A 86 12.53 -4.24 -7.63
N LEU A 87 11.55 -4.61 -6.83
CA LEU A 87 10.54 -3.71 -6.28
C LEU A 87 10.80 -3.54 -4.79
N THR A 88 10.65 -2.32 -4.29
CA THR A 88 10.66 -2.04 -2.86
C THR A 88 9.27 -1.63 -2.45
N ILE A 89 8.66 -2.39 -1.56
CA ILE A 89 7.32 -2.13 -1.04
C ILE A 89 7.47 -1.47 0.33
N VAL A 90 6.90 -0.29 0.49
CA VAL A 90 6.99 0.49 1.73
C VAL A 90 5.58 0.78 2.22
N ALA A 91 5.31 0.46 3.46
CA ALA A 91 4.02 0.74 4.10
C ALA A 91 4.23 1.69 5.27
N MET A 92 3.47 2.75 5.33
CA MET A 92 3.55 3.76 6.38
C MET A 92 2.16 4.10 6.89
N PRO A 93 2.02 4.28 8.21
CA PRO A 93 0.73 4.67 8.78
C PRO A 93 0.45 6.15 8.62
N PHE A 94 -0.83 6.49 8.58
CA PHE A 94 -1.25 7.87 8.84
C PHE A 94 -2.30 7.83 9.96
N TYR A 95 -2.40 8.93 10.69
CA TYR A 95 -3.21 8.97 11.91
C TYR A 95 -4.31 10.03 11.79
N ASP A 96 -5.45 9.70 12.41
CA ASP A 96 -6.56 10.62 12.60
C ASP A 96 -6.61 10.87 14.11
N GLY A 97 -6.04 12.00 14.55
CA GLY A 97 -5.79 12.23 15.96
C GLY A 97 -4.82 11.17 16.50
N ASP A 98 -5.21 10.47 17.55
CA ASP A 98 -4.41 9.38 18.14
C ASP A 98 -4.69 8.01 17.53
N ALA A 99 -5.75 7.91 16.73
CA ALA A 99 -6.15 6.64 16.12
C ALA A 99 -5.47 6.44 14.77
N LEU A 100 -5.24 5.18 14.42
CA LEU A 100 -4.75 4.84 13.09
C LEU A 100 -5.82 5.21 12.07
N GLY A 101 -5.48 6.10 11.13
CA GLY A 101 -6.37 6.48 10.02
C GLY A 101 -6.28 5.48 8.88
N GLY A 102 -5.14 4.87 8.71
CA GLY A 102 -4.92 3.89 7.66
C GLY A 102 -3.44 3.72 7.35
N VAL A 103 -3.17 3.09 6.21
CA VAL A 103 -1.81 2.78 5.77
C VAL A 103 -1.65 3.18 4.31
N VAL A 104 -0.55 3.88 4.01
CA VAL A 104 -0.13 4.20 2.65
C VAL A 104 0.92 3.18 2.24
N GLU A 105 0.68 2.49 1.13
CA GLU A 105 1.64 1.56 0.54
C GLU A 105 2.20 2.15 -0.74
N LEU A 106 3.52 2.18 -0.84
CA LEU A 106 4.23 2.58 -2.05
C LEU A 106 4.92 1.35 -2.63
N VAL A 107 4.81 1.17 -3.93
CA VAL A 107 5.59 0.14 -4.64
C VAL A 107 6.60 0.87 -5.51
N VAL A 108 7.81 0.99 -5.01
CA VAL A 108 8.88 1.73 -5.65
C VAL A 108 9.66 0.81 -6.59
N GLU A 109 9.78 1.22 -7.83
CA GLU A 109 10.54 0.46 -8.82
C GLU A 109 12.03 0.72 -8.63
N GLY A 110 12.75 -0.32 -8.24
CA GLY A 110 14.16 -0.27 -7.92
C GLY A 110 14.44 -0.47 -6.44
N GLY A 111 15.72 -0.56 -6.12
CA GLY A 111 16.18 -0.67 -4.74
C GLY A 111 16.33 0.71 -4.10
N LEU A 112 16.37 0.73 -2.78
CA LEU A 112 16.62 1.94 -1.99
C LEU A 112 18.11 2.04 -1.62
N ALA A 113 18.97 1.59 -2.47
CA ALA A 113 20.41 1.59 -2.20
C ALA A 113 21.00 2.99 -2.26
#